data_3df90a0f46a3079fa7332ce2aa800b82
#
_entry.id   3df90a0f46a3079fa7332ce2aa800b82
#
_cell.length_a   1.000
_cell.length_b   1.000
_cell.length_c   1.000
_cell.angle_alpha   90.00
_cell.angle_beta   90.00
_cell.angle_gamma   90.00
#
_symmetry.space_group_name_H-M   'P 1'
#
loop_
_entity.id
_entity.type
_entity.pdbx_description
1 polymer ?
#
loop_
_entity_poly.entity_id
_entity_poly.type
_entity_poly.pdbx_seq_one_letter_code
_entity_poly.pdbx_strand_id
1 'polypeptide(L)'
;MTRLVMLGKQGAGKGTQCALLVKHYGIPHISTGEMLRATVSEGTELGLQAKAIMDVGELVSDDLILGIVRERLAQPDAQLGFLLDGFPRTDAQAQGLMAMLAPSGIDVAIDIEVPDNVATERMLARGRADDTPEAIQRRLELYQAETEPLLEFFSSQGVLVSVDGLGTERDVQDRVIDAIERNR
;
A
#
# COMPACT_ATOMS: atom_id res chain seq x y z
N MET A 1 -2.97 -12.49 -15.93
CA MET A 1 -1.97 -11.69 -15.21
C MET A 1 -2.74 -10.98 -14.11
N THR A 2 -2.20 -10.89 -12.89
CA THR A 2 -2.92 -10.34 -11.74
C THR A 2 -2.15 -9.16 -11.16
N ARG A 3 -2.64 -7.94 -11.37
CA ARG A 3 -2.02 -6.68 -10.93
C ARG A 3 -2.94 -6.03 -9.91
N LEU A 4 -2.54 -6.11 -8.65
CA LEU A 4 -3.33 -5.63 -7.52
C LEU A 4 -2.66 -4.44 -6.84
N VAL A 5 -3.48 -3.52 -6.34
CA VAL A 5 -3.07 -2.42 -5.46
C VAL A 5 -3.83 -2.56 -4.15
N MET A 6 -3.12 -2.52 -3.03
CA MET A 6 -3.72 -2.53 -1.70
C MET A 6 -3.72 -1.13 -1.11
N LEU A 7 -4.90 -0.59 -0.90
CA LEU A 7 -5.18 0.70 -0.26
C LEU A 7 -5.71 0.49 1.16
N GLY A 8 -5.81 1.58 1.90
CA GLY A 8 -6.29 1.59 3.27
C GLY A 8 -5.29 2.22 4.23
N LYS A 9 -5.79 2.68 5.35
CA LYS A 9 -5.01 3.33 6.42
C LYS A 9 -3.88 2.43 6.92
N GLN A 10 -2.83 3.03 7.44
CA GLN A 10 -1.84 2.26 8.20
C GLN A 10 -2.54 1.67 9.43
N GLY A 11 -2.23 0.43 9.78
CA GLY A 11 -2.97 -0.31 10.81
C GLY A 11 -4.25 -1.00 10.34
N ALA A 12 -4.68 -0.82 9.08
CA ALA A 12 -5.88 -1.50 8.54
C ALA A 12 -5.72 -3.03 8.39
N GLY A 13 -4.50 -3.55 8.44
CA GLY A 13 -4.23 -4.98 8.24
C GLY A 13 -3.75 -5.34 6.83
N LYS A 14 -3.41 -4.33 6.00
CA LYS A 14 -2.93 -4.54 4.62
C LYS A 14 -1.84 -5.58 4.50
N GLY A 15 -0.74 -5.45 5.26
CA GLY A 15 0.40 -6.37 5.17
C GLY A 15 0.03 -7.82 5.44
N THR A 16 -0.86 -8.07 6.40
CA THR A 16 -1.39 -9.41 6.68
C THR A 16 -2.15 -9.96 5.48
N GLN A 17 -3.06 -9.17 4.93
CA GLN A 17 -3.85 -9.57 3.76
C GLN A 17 -2.99 -9.73 2.51
N CYS A 18 -2.02 -8.84 2.30
CA CYS A 18 -1.05 -8.98 1.21
C CYS A 18 -0.30 -10.30 1.28
N ALA A 19 0.21 -10.69 2.46
CA ALA A 19 0.94 -11.96 2.64
C ALA A 19 0.08 -13.20 2.31
N LEU A 20 -1.23 -13.12 2.55
CA LEU A 20 -2.16 -14.19 2.21
C LEU A 20 -2.51 -14.20 0.71
N LEU A 21 -2.76 -13.02 0.12
CA LEU A 21 -3.12 -12.88 -1.29
C LEU A 21 -1.99 -13.28 -2.24
N VAL A 22 -0.73 -12.92 -1.92
CA VAL A 22 0.40 -13.31 -2.78
C VAL A 22 0.60 -14.82 -2.84
N LYS A 23 0.29 -15.53 -1.75
CA LYS A 23 0.28 -17.00 -1.74
C LYS A 23 -0.88 -17.56 -2.56
N HIS A 24 -2.04 -16.92 -2.48
CA HIS A 24 -3.25 -17.35 -3.20
C HIS A 24 -3.10 -17.18 -4.72
N TYR A 25 -2.58 -16.03 -5.17
CA TYR A 25 -2.43 -15.71 -6.59
C TYR A 25 -1.06 -16.06 -7.20
N GLY A 26 -0.08 -16.44 -6.39
CA GLY A 26 1.27 -16.76 -6.86
C GLY A 26 2.02 -15.57 -7.46
N ILE A 27 1.82 -14.36 -6.90
CA ILE A 27 2.41 -13.09 -7.37
C ILE A 27 3.32 -12.48 -6.29
N PRO A 28 4.32 -11.67 -6.65
CA PRO A 28 5.18 -11.01 -5.67
C PRO A 28 4.44 -9.93 -4.88
N HIS A 29 4.77 -9.81 -3.58
CA HIS A 29 4.42 -8.68 -2.72
C HIS A 29 5.45 -7.57 -2.92
N ILE A 30 5.00 -6.37 -3.28
CA ILE A 30 5.83 -5.19 -3.46
C ILE A 30 5.36 -4.14 -2.45
N SER A 31 6.01 -4.13 -1.28
CA SER A 31 5.73 -3.17 -0.22
C SER A 31 6.75 -2.03 -0.22
N THR A 32 6.30 -0.83 -0.59
CA THR A 32 7.19 0.35 -0.60
C THR A 32 7.69 0.70 0.79
N GLY A 33 6.91 0.49 1.82
CA GLY A 33 7.35 0.68 3.21
C GLY A 33 8.45 -0.29 3.63
N GLU A 34 8.43 -1.54 3.17
CA GLU A 34 9.50 -2.51 3.43
C GLU A 34 10.75 -2.18 2.63
N MET A 35 10.61 -1.80 1.37
CA MET A 35 11.73 -1.38 0.52
C MET A 35 12.45 -0.16 1.12
N LEU A 36 11.72 0.87 1.56
CA LEU A 36 12.31 2.02 2.23
C LEU A 36 13.01 1.66 3.55
N ARG A 37 12.43 0.79 4.37
CA ARG A 37 13.08 0.31 5.60
C ARG A 37 14.34 -0.51 5.31
N ALA A 38 14.37 -1.28 4.24
CA ALA A 38 15.59 -1.97 3.80
C ALA A 38 16.69 -0.96 3.44
N THR A 39 16.37 0.07 2.64
CA THR A 39 17.29 1.16 2.30
C THR A 39 17.80 1.90 3.56
N VAL A 40 16.92 2.12 4.55
CA VAL A 40 17.31 2.69 5.85
C VAL A 40 18.33 1.78 6.57
N SER A 41 18.12 0.47 6.55
CA SER A 41 19.00 -0.49 7.22
C SER A 41 20.40 -0.59 6.60
N GLU A 42 20.53 -0.23 5.32
CA GLU A 42 21.83 -0.19 4.62
C GLU A 42 22.71 0.99 5.07
N GLY A 43 22.14 1.97 5.80
CA GLY A 43 22.88 3.11 6.37
C GLY A 43 23.41 4.11 5.32
N THR A 44 22.87 4.08 4.11
CA THR A 44 23.23 5.02 3.04
C THR A 44 22.70 6.43 3.37
N GLU A 45 23.25 7.46 2.73
CA GLU A 45 22.77 8.84 2.91
C GLU A 45 21.28 8.96 2.55
N LEU A 46 20.84 8.30 1.47
CA LEU A 46 19.44 8.22 1.05
C LEU A 46 18.59 7.50 2.12
N GLY A 47 19.10 6.42 2.70
CA GLY A 47 18.43 5.70 3.80
C GLY A 47 18.24 6.56 5.04
N LEU A 48 19.24 7.35 5.43
CA LEU A 48 19.14 8.27 6.56
C LEU A 48 18.11 9.39 6.32
N GLN A 49 18.06 9.94 5.11
CA GLN A 49 17.04 10.92 4.72
C GLN A 49 15.63 10.31 4.74
N ALA A 50 15.46 9.13 4.17
CA ALA A 50 14.17 8.40 4.20
C ALA A 50 13.74 8.12 5.64
N LYS A 51 14.67 7.72 6.51
CA LYS A 51 14.39 7.49 7.92
C LYS A 51 13.85 8.72 8.63
N ALA A 52 14.50 9.88 8.47
CA ALA A 52 14.06 11.12 9.11
C ALA A 52 12.64 11.51 8.71
N ILE A 53 12.25 11.30 7.44
CA ILE A 53 10.90 11.55 6.92
C ILE A 53 9.90 10.54 7.50
N MET A 54 10.26 9.25 7.53
CA MET A 54 9.37 8.19 8.02
C MET A 54 9.13 8.27 9.53
N ASP A 55 10.14 8.66 10.31
CA ASP A 55 10.06 8.75 11.78
C ASP A 55 9.02 9.80 12.24
N VAL A 56 8.83 10.86 11.45
CA VAL A 56 7.80 11.89 11.72
C VAL A 56 6.46 11.61 11.04
N GLY A 57 6.34 10.49 10.35
CA GLY A 57 5.10 10.07 9.71
C GLY A 57 4.82 10.69 8.33
N GLU A 58 5.79 11.43 7.78
CA GLU A 58 5.69 12.05 6.46
C GLU A 58 5.89 11.04 5.31
N LEU A 59 5.51 11.47 4.09
CA LEU A 59 5.75 10.71 2.85
C LEU A 59 7.10 11.13 2.24
N VAL A 60 7.84 10.15 1.72
CA VAL A 60 9.00 10.44 0.86
C VAL A 60 8.53 11.07 -0.45
N SER A 61 9.44 11.78 -1.14
CA SER A 61 9.08 12.47 -2.39
C SER A 61 8.54 11.49 -3.44
N ASP A 62 7.57 11.98 -4.25
CA ASP A 62 6.96 11.18 -5.31
C ASP A 62 7.99 10.69 -6.33
N ASP A 63 8.96 11.52 -6.71
CA ASP A 63 10.02 11.16 -7.66
C ASP A 63 10.86 9.97 -7.15
N LEU A 64 11.21 9.98 -5.86
CA LEU A 64 11.99 8.91 -5.26
C LEU A 64 11.20 7.61 -5.26
N ILE A 65 9.96 7.63 -4.78
CA ILE A 65 9.16 6.41 -4.69
C ILE A 65 8.77 5.86 -6.06
N LEU A 66 8.49 6.72 -7.04
CA LEU A 66 8.22 6.33 -8.42
C LEU A 66 9.44 5.66 -9.06
N GLY A 67 10.65 6.16 -8.78
CA GLY A 67 11.90 5.54 -9.22
C GLY A 67 12.04 4.12 -8.68
N ILE A 68 11.89 3.96 -7.37
CA ILE A 68 11.99 2.67 -6.67
C ILE A 68 10.95 1.67 -7.20
N VAL A 69 9.71 2.09 -7.36
CA VAL A 69 8.63 1.23 -7.86
C VAL A 69 8.88 0.83 -9.32
N ARG A 70 9.36 1.75 -10.17
CA ARG A 70 9.69 1.46 -11.57
C ARG A 70 10.76 0.37 -11.68
N GLU A 71 11.83 0.50 -10.92
CA GLU A 71 12.91 -0.51 -10.90
C GLU A 71 12.39 -1.87 -10.42
N ARG A 72 11.55 -1.88 -9.40
CA ARG A 72 10.98 -3.13 -8.86
C ARG A 72 10.01 -3.79 -9.84
N LEU A 73 9.16 -3.04 -10.51
CA LEU A 73 8.22 -3.56 -11.50
C LEU A 73 8.92 -4.07 -12.77
N ALA A 74 10.14 -3.61 -13.06
CA ALA A 74 10.95 -4.12 -14.16
C ALA A 74 11.55 -5.51 -13.90
N GLN A 75 11.53 -6.01 -12.67
CA GLN A 75 12.05 -7.34 -12.34
C GLN A 75 11.22 -8.45 -12.97
N PRO A 76 11.83 -9.57 -13.38
CA PRO A 76 11.15 -10.66 -14.09
C PRO A 76 9.94 -11.23 -13.34
N ASP A 77 10.00 -11.33 -12.02
CA ASP A 77 8.92 -11.87 -11.19
C ASP A 77 7.67 -11.00 -11.20
N ALA A 78 7.82 -9.68 -11.34
CA ALA A 78 6.71 -8.74 -11.40
C ALA A 78 6.03 -8.68 -12.78
N GLN A 79 6.65 -9.21 -13.82
CA GLN A 79 6.10 -9.20 -15.18
C GLN A 79 4.87 -10.09 -15.34
N LEU A 80 4.70 -11.09 -14.48
CA LEU A 80 3.56 -12.01 -14.51
C LEU A 80 2.39 -11.57 -13.62
N GLY A 81 2.55 -10.51 -12.87
CA GLY A 81 1.59 -9.94 -11.93
C GLY A 81 2.29 -9.50 -10.65
N PHE A 82 1.58 -8.74 -9.82
CA PHE A 82 2.11 -8.20 -8.56
C PHE A 82 0.99 -7.72 -7.65
N LEU A 83 1.35 -7.54 -6.38
CA LEU A 83 0.53 -6.84 -5.40
C LEU A 83 1.34 -5.67 -4.81
N LEU A 84 0.93 -4.44 -5.10
CA LEU A 84 1.51 -3.22 -4.52
C LEU A 84 0.88 -2.94 -3.16
N ASP A 85 1.70 -2.67 -2.15
CA ASP A 85 1.29 -2.30 -0.80
C ASP A 85 1.98 -0.99 -0.37
N GLY A 86 1.17 -0.02 0.06
CA GLY A 86 1.63 1.29 0.48
C GLY A 86 2.02 2.23 -0.66
N PHE A 87 1.59 1.94 -1.87
CA PHE A 87 1.74 2.75 -3.08
C PHE A 87 0.60 2.41 -4.08
N PRO A 88 0.00 3.40 -4.76
CA PRO A 88 0.26 4.84 -4.63
C PRO A 88 -0.35 5.44 -3.35
N ARG A 89 0.15 6.60 -2.91
CA ARG A 89 -0.39 7.37 -1.79
C ARG A 89 -0.76 8.80 -2.14
N THR A 90 -0.35 9.29 -3.31
CA THR A 90 -0.68 10.62 -3.84
C THR A 90 -1.19 10.50 -5.26
N ASP A 91 -1.90 11.53 -5.75
CA ASP A 91 -2.39 11.58 -7.12
C ASP A 91 -1.24 11.49 -8.15
N ALA A 92 -0.12 12.18 -7.90
CA ALA A 92 1.05 12.11 -8.76
C ALA A 92 1.62 10.68 -8.86
N GLN A 93 1.64 9.95 -7.74
CA GLN A 93 2.04 8.55 -7.71
C GLN A 93 1.07 7.65 -8.48
N ALA A 94 -0.24 7.88 -8.35
CA ALA A 94 -1.25 7.11 -9.07
C ALA A 94 -1.14 7.30 -10.59
N GLN A 95 -1.02 8.56 -11.04
CA GLN A 95 -0.81 8.87 -12.45
C GLN A 95 0.50 8.27 -12.99
N GLY A 96 1.60 8.38 -12.22
CA GLY A 96 2.87 7.76 -12.55
C GLY A 96 2.79 6.24 -12.68
N LEU A 97 2.07 5.57 -11.76
CA LEU A 97 1.82 4.14 -11.83
C LEU A 97 1.06 3.76 -13.11
N MET A 98 -0.03 4.47 -13.39
CA MET A 98 -0.83 4.18 -14.60
C MET A 98 -0.02 4.38 -15.89
N ALA A 99 0.84 5.40 -15.94
CA ALA A 99 1.75 5.61 -17.06
C ALA A 99 2.78 4.48 -17.22
N MET A 100 3.31 3.94 -16.11
CA MET A 100 4.24 2.78 -16.14
C MET A 100 3.55 1.50 -16.64
N LEU A 101 2.26 1.32 -16.33
CA LEU A 101 1.51 0.10 -16.66
C LEU A 101 0.76 0.17 -17.99
N ALA A 102 0.77 1.31 -18.68
CA ALA A 102 0.06 1.47 -19.94
C ALA A 102 0.52 0.44 -20.99
N PRO A 103 -0.41 -0.09 -21.82
CA PRO A 103 -1.85 0.18 -21.84
C PRO A 103 -2.67 -0.70 -20.87
N SER A 104 -2.06 -1.60 -20.14
CA SER A 104 -2.78 -2.65 -19.40
C SER A 104 -3.39 -2.20 -18.06
N GLY A 105 -2.81 -1.19 -17.38
CA GLY A 105 -3.28 -0.70 -16.08
C GLY A 105 -3.17 -1.71 -14.93
N ILE A 106 -3.97 -1.52 -13.88
CA ILE A 106 -4.18 -2.45 -12.77
C ILE A 106 -5.51 -3.19 -12.95
N ASP A 107 -5.62 -4.39 -12.39
CA ASP A 107 -6.85 -5.19 -12.47
C ASP A 107 -7.82 -4.82 -11.35
N VAL A 108 -7.32 -4.72 -10.10
CA VAL A 108 -8.15 -4.37 -8.93
C VAL A 108 -7.35 -3.54 -7.93
N ALA A 109 -7.94 -2.45 -7.46
CA ALA A 109 -7.52 -1.71 -6.27
C ALA A 109 -8.42 -2.11 -5.09
N ILE A 110 -7.83 -2.63 -4.03
CA ILE A 110 -8.53 -3.11 -2.84
C ILE A 110 -8.35 -2.06 -1.74
N ASP A 111 -9.43 -1.50 -1.23
CA ASP A 111 -9.41 -0.65 -0.04
C ASP A 111 -9.88 -1.43 1.17
N ILE A 112 -9.02 -1.54 2.20
CA ILE A 112 -9.38 -2.15 3.48
C ILE A 112 -9.76 -1.04 4.45
N GLU A 113 -11.05 -0.98 4.77
CA GLU A 113 -11.63 0.03 5.65
C GLU A 113 -11.60 -0.39 7.12
N VAL A 114 -11.08 0.48 7.97
CA VAL A 114 -11.18 0.35 9.43
C VAL A 114 -11.35 1.72 10.06
N PRO A 115 -12.03 1.83 11.24
CA PRO A 115 -12.07 3.07 12.01
C PRO A 115 -10.67 3.53 12.47
N ASP A 116 -10.48 4.85 12.63
CA ASP A 116 -9.19 5.43 13.02
C ASP A 116 -8.68 4.93 14.38
N ASN A 117 -9.57 4.74 15.34
CA ASN A 117 -9.22 4.18 16.64
C ASN A 117 -8.67 2.75 16.52
N VAL A 118 -9.27 1.91 15.69
CA VAL A 118 -8.80 0.54 15.43
C VAL A 118 -7.43 0.56 14.73
N ALA A 119 -7.26 1.42 13.73
CA ALA A 119 -5.99 1.59 13.04
C ALA A 119 -4.89 2.05 14.02
N THR A 120 -5.19 3.03 14.88
CA THR A 120 -4.27 3.53 15.91
C THR A 120 -3.87 2.44 16.90
N GLU A 121 -4.84 1.72 17.47
CA GLU A 121 -4.59 0.62 18.41
C GLU A 121 -3.70 -0.46 17.79
N ARG A 122 -3.96 -0.85 16.54
CA ARG A 122 -3.15 -1.84 15.81
C ARG A 122 -1.72 -1.35 15.53
N MET A 123 -1.53 -0.06 15.23
CA MET A 123 -0.21 0.52 15.04
C MET A 123 0.59 0.53 16.34
N LEU A 124 -0.01 0.96 17.44
CA LEU A 124 0.63 0.95 18.76
C LEU A 124 0.98 -0.47 19.20
N ALA A 125 0.08 -1.44 18.98
CA ALA A 125 0.30 -2.84 19.34
C ALA A 125 1.44 -3.51 18.56
N ARG A 126 1.64 -3.15 17.29
CA ARG A 126 2.76 -3.71 16.49
C ARG A 126 4.13 -3.15 16.89
N GLY A 127 4.19 -1.94 17.50
CA GLY A 127 5.35 -1.37 18.16
C GLY A 127 6.59 -1.17 17.27
N ARG A 128 6.43 -0.70 16.03
CA ARG A 128 7.56 -0.29 15.20
C ARG A 128 8.22 0.96 15.80
N ALA A 129 9.51 1.15 15.56
CA ALA A 129 10.26 2.29 16.09
C ALA A 129 9.67 3.65 15.67
N ASP A 130 9.01 3.70 14.52
CA ASP A 130 8.35 4.87 13.95
C ASP A 130 6.83 4.95 14.29
N ASP A 131 6.30 4.08 15.16
CA ASP A 131 4.90 4.09 15.61
C ASP A 131 4.74 4.93 16.90
N THR A 132 5.20 6.19 16.88
CA THR A 132 4.92 7.16 17.94
C THR A 132 3.50 7.73 17.79
N PRO A 133 2.84 8.17 18.89
CA PRO A 133 1.52 8.77 18.80
C PRO A 133 1.43 9.92 17.79
N GLU A 134 2.45 10.79 17.75
CA GLU A 134 2.53 11.93 16.85
C GLU A 134 2.67 11.49 15.39
N ALA A 135 3.54 10.50 15.11
CA ALA A 135 3.71 9.96 13.77
C ALA A 135 2.45 9.20 13.30
N ILE A 136 1.77 8.50 14.18
CA ILE A 136 0.50 7.83 13.88
C ILE A 136 -0.56 8.86 13.49
N GLN A 137 -0.74 9.92 14.30
CA GLN A 137 -1.67 11.01 14.00
C GLN A 137 -1.37 11.64 12.64
N ARG A 138 -0.10 11.97 12.39
CA ARG A 138 0.33 12.55 11.11
C ARG A 138 0.05 11.63 9.92
N ARG A 139 0.23 10.33 10.06
CA ARG A 139 -0.06 9.35 9.01
C ARG A 139 -1.56 9.25 8.69
N LEU A 140 -2.42 9.34 9.70
CA LEU A 140 -3.87 9.36 9.49
C LEU A 140 -4.32 10.63 8.76
N GLU A 141 -3.76 11.78 9.14
CA GLU A 141 -4.02 13.06 8.47
C GLU A 141 -3.58 13.03 7.00
N LEU A 142 -2.37 12.52 6.73
CA LEU A 142 -1.85 12.37 5.36
C LEU A 142 -2.66 11.37 4.54
N TYR A 143 -3.09 10.27 5.15
CA TYR A 143 -3.97 9.31 4.47
C TYR A 143 -5.25 10.00 4.01
N GLN A 144 -5.90 10.75 4.91
CA GLN A 144 -7.14 11.44 4.60
C GLN A 144 -6.96 12.54 3.54
N ALA A 145 -5.86 13.30 3.62
CA ALA A 145 -5.60 14.41 2.71
C ALA A 145 -5.14 13.96 1.32
N GLU A 146 -4.28 12.94 1.24
CA GLU A 146 -3.54 12.58 0.01
C GLU A 146 -3.97 11.24 -0.59
N THR A 147 -4.30 10.25 0.25
CA THR A 147 -4.55 8.88 -0.21
C THR A 147 -6.03 8.56 -0.37
N GLU A 148 -6.89 9.05 0.52
CA GLU A 148 -8.32 8.84 0.43
C GLU A 148 -8.93 9.36 -0.89
N PRO A 149 -8.50 10.49 -1.47
CA PRO A 149 -8.94 10.93 -2.80
C PRO A 149 -8.66 9.92 -3.92
N LEU A 150 -7.67 9.04 -3.77
CA LEU A 150 -7.38 8.00 -4.76
C LEU A 150 -8.48 6.94 -4.86
N LEU A 151 -9.31 6.79 -3.84
CA LEU A 151 -10.47 5.88 -3.90
C LEU A 151 -11.41 6.29 -5.04
N GLU A 152 -11.68 7.60 -5.19
CA GLU A 152 -12.47 8.10 -6.31
C GLU A 152 -11.74 7.91 -7.65
N PHE A 153 -10.44 8.15 -7.69
CA PHE A 153 -9.61 7.90 -8.89
C PHE A 153 -9.76 6.46 -9.38
N PHE A 154 -9.61 5.44 -8.51
CA PHE A 154 -9.73 4.04 -8.90
C PHE A 154 -11.19 3.61 -9.11
N SER A 155 -12.12 4.20 -8.38
CA SER A 155 -13.57 3.98 -8.57
C SER A 155 -14.02 4.45 -9.95
N SER A 156 -13.57 5.63 -10.41
CA SER A 156 -13.89 6.15 -11.74
C SER A 156 -13.38 5.28 -12.89
N GLN A 157 -12.35 4.47 -12.64
CA GLN A 157 -11.81 3.49 -13.57
C GLN A 157 -12.51 2.11 -13.49
N GLY A 158 -13.44 1.95 -12.55
CA GLY A 158 -14.16 0.69 -12.35
C GLY A 158 -13.33 -0.44 -11.74
N VAL A 159 -12.18 -0.13 -11.12
CA VAL A 159 -11.26 -1.12 -10.57
C VAL A 159 -11.20 -1.13 -9.04
N LEU A 160 -11.93 -0.25 -8.34
CA LEU A 160 -11.95 -0.20 -6.88
C LEU A 160 -12.93 -1.21 -6.29
N VAL A 161 -12.48 -1.92 -5.26
CA VAL A 161 -13.34 -2.69 -4.34
C VAL A 161 -13.02 -2.30 -2.91
N SER A 162 -14.05 -1.98 -2.11
CA SER A 162 -13.92 -1.68 -0.68
C SER A 162 -14.34 -2.87 0.16
N VAL A 163 -13.58 -3.16 1.21
CA VAL A 163 -13.76 -4.31 2.08
C VAL A 163 -13.65 -3.90 3.55
N ASP A 164 -14.61 -4.33 4.37
CA ASP A 164 -14.54 -4.17 5.83
C ASP A 164 -13.35 -4.96 6.40
N GLY A 165 -12.41 -4.25 7.01
CA GLY A 165 -11.19 -4.79 7.62
C GLY A 165 -11.35 -5.24 9.08
N LEU A 166 -12.60 -5.30 9.59
CA LEU A 166 -12.90 -5.79 10.94
C LEU A 166 -13.16 -7.30 10.93
N GLY A 167 -12.81 -7.96 12.02
CA GLY A 167 -12.95 -9.40 12.19
C GLY A 167 -11.62 -10.14 12.25
N THR A 168 -11.65 -11.46 12.07
CA THR A 168 -10.42 -12.27 12.02
C THR A 168 -9.70 -12.08 10.69
N GLU A 169 -8.41 -12.41 10.66
CA GLU A 169 -7.60 -12.37 9.42
C GLU A 169 -8.25 -13.16 8.28
N ARG A 170 -8.87 -14.29 8.62
CA ARG A 170 -9.56 -15.16 7.67
C ARG A 170 -10.84 -14.53 7.15
N ASP A 171 -11.65 -13.93 8.03
CA ASP A 171 -12.90 -13.27 7.62
C ASP A 171 -12.62 -12.14 6.62
N VAL A 172 -11.57 -11.35 6.91
CA VAL A 172 -11.15 -10.26 6.01
C VAL A 172 -10.61 -10.82 4.70
N GLN A 173 -9.80 -11.89 4.76
CA GLN A 173 -9.28 -12.52 3.55
C GLN A 173 -10.38 -13.06 2.65
N ASP A 174 -11.36 -13.76 3.21
CA ASP A 174 -12.48 -14.31 2.43
C ASP A 174 -13.26 -13.18 1.74
N ARG A 175 -13.51 -12.05 2.43
CA ARG A 175 -14.13 -10.85 1.83
C ARG A 175 -13.28 -10.24 0.71
N VAL A 176 -11.95 -10.15 0.91
CA VAL A 176 -11.04 -9.59 -0.10
C VAL A 176 -11.01 -10.46 -1.35
N ILE A 177 -10.89 -11.78 -1.21
CA ILE A 177 -10.90 -12.71 -2.34
C ILE A 177 -12.23 -12.61 -3.08
N ASP A 178 -13.36 -12.69 -2.36
CA ASP A 178 -14.70 -12.56 -2.95
C ASP A 178 -14.87 -11.24 -3.72
N ALA A 179 -14.36 -10.13 -3.19
CA ALA A 179 -14.45 -8.83 -3.84
C ALA A 179 -13.60 -8.78 -5.13
N ILE A 180 -12.39 -9.34 -5.10
CA ILE A 180 -11.52 -9.45 -6.29
C ILE A 180 -12.19 -10.29 -7.37
N GLU A 181 -12.70 -11.46 -7.00
CA GLU A 181 -13.31 -12.41 -7.95
C GLU A 181 -14.58 -11.85 -8.63
N ARG A 182 -15.36 -11.02 -7.91
CA ARG A 182 -16.55 -10.36 -8.47
C ARG A 182 -16.23 -9.19 -9.40
N ASN A 183 -15.06 -8.58 -9.25
CA ASN A 183 -14.65 -7.41 -10.04
C ASN A 183 -13.83 -7.78 -11.28
N ARG A 184 -13.47 -9.05 -11.44
CA ARG A 184 -12.75 -9.60 -12.59
C ARG A 184 -13.68 -10.11 -13.67
#